data_e2d70c69d42ed04dc75f5b81d73e0403
#
_entry.id   e2d70c69d42ed04dc75f5b81d73e0403
#
_cell.length_a   1.000
_cell.length_b   1.000
_cell.length_c   1.000
_cell.angle_alpha   90.00
_cell.angle_beta   90.00
_cell.angle_gamma   90.00
#
_symmetry.space_group_name_H-M   'P 1'
#
loop_
_entity.id
_entity.type
_entity.pdbx_description
1 polymer ?
#
loop_
_entity_poly.entity_id
_entity_poly.type
_entity_poly.pdbx_seq_one_letter_code
_entity_poly.pdbx_strand_id
1 'polypeptide(L)'
;MGRKHSRSWQYLHICIIFTISICCCGCAGQHVIEKEAAYVPPQPQSIKKCKEDNELLQRSEELLQQGNYRSALAANQNILSSPDDELPKDAALYNIGVIYTHYKNPDRNYKKAIRAFKKLIYKYPASPLIEQTKVWIETLEKIENLESTNESLEVNIECLEETIENLKKVDTDIEQKIKE
;
A
#
# COMPACT_ATOMS: atom_id res chain seq x y z
N MET A 1 10.75 -2.55 -70.40
CA MET A 1 10.98 -3.10 -69.01
C MET A 1 12.43 -2.83 -68.62
N GLY A 2 12.67 -1.91 -67.74
CA GLY A 2 14.03 -1.61 -67.32
C GLY A 2 14.14 -0.36 -66.47
N ARG A 3 14.86 -0.46 -65.40
CA ARG A 3 15.41 0.63 -64.57
C ARG A 3 14.51 1.32 -63.56
N LYS A 4 14.17 0.58 -62.49
CA LYS A 4 13.76 1.20 -61.20
C LYS A 4 14.62 0.78 -59.99
N HIS A 5 15.68 0.02 -60.16
CA HIS A 5 16.48 -0.53 -59.05
C HIS A 5 17.73 0.30 -58.66
N SER A 6 18.06 1.35 -59.40
CA SER A 6 19.33 2.10 -59.21
C SER A 6 19.25 3.21 -58.15
N ARG A 7 18.05 3.71 -57.81
CA ARG A 7 17.94 4.85 -56.86
C ARG A 7 17.93 4.43 -55.41
N SER A 8 17.44 3.23 -55.09
CA SER A 8 17.39 2.72 -53.72
C SER A 8 18.77 2.44 -53.15
N TRP A 9 19.69 1.95 -53.95
CA TRP A 9 21.10 1.68 -53.54
C TRP A 9 21.91 2.95 -53.30
N GLN A 10 21.65 4.03 -54.06
CA GLN A 10 22.31 5.31 -53.84
C GLN A 10 21.96 5.93 -52.49
N TYR A 11 20.69 5.86 -52.07
CA TYR A 11 20.29 6.36 -50.75
C TYR A 11 20.85 5.53 -49.60
N LEU A 12 21.03 4.22 -49.79
CA LEU A 12 21.64 3.37 -48.78
C LEU A 12 23.11 3.74 -48.53
N HIS A 13 23.87 4.01 -49.56
CA HIS A 13 25.26 4.44 -49.44
C HIS A 13 25.40 5.84 -48.83
N ILE A 14 24.51 6.76 -49.15
CA ILE A 14 24.48 8.10 -48.57
C ILE A 14 24.14 8.05 -47.07
N CYS A 15 23.22 7.22 -46.65
CA CYS A 15 22.90 7.03 -45.24
C CYS A 15 24.04 6.41 -44.43
N ILE A 16 24.78 5.44 -45.02
CA ILE A 16 25.91 4.79 -44.36
C ILE A 16 27.09 5.78 -44.21
N ILE A 17 27.35 6.62 -45.20
CA ILE A 17 28.39 7.66 -45.13
C ILE A 17 28.06 8.73 -44.10
N PHE A 18 26.76 9.11 -43.99
CA PHE A 18 26.30 10.11 -43.01
C PHE A 18 26.40 9.61 -41.58
N THR A 19 26.09 8.32 -41.33
CA THR A 19 26.20 7.72 -39.99
C THR A 19 27.65 7.55 -39.53
N ILE A 20 28.57 7.27 -40.43
CA ILE A 20 30.01 7.15 -40.11
C ILE A 20 30.62 8.53 -39.83
N SER A 21 30.16 9.60 -40.50
CA SER A 21 30.68 10.97 -40.30
C SER A 21 30.26 11.58 -38.95
N ILE A 22 29.15 11.12 -38.36
CA ILE A 22 28.66 11.61 -37.05
C ILE A 22 29.45 10.97 -35.89
N CYS A 23 30.01 9.77 -36.09
CA CYS A 23 30.78 9.10 -35.04
C CYS A 23 32.23 9.65 -34.87
N CYS A 24 32.75 10.48 -35.78
CA CYS A 24 34.13 10.97 -35.70
C CYS A 24 34.29 12.41 -35.19
N CYS A 25 33.21 13.14 -34.90
CA CYS A 25 33.25 14.52 -34.40
C CYS A 25 32.62 14.64 -32.99
N GLY A 26 33.24 14.02 -32.02
CA GLY A 26 32.72 14.19 -30.67
C GLY A 26 33.58 13.58 -29.59
N CYS A 27 34.76 14.07 -29.37
CA CYS A 27 35.43 13.92 -28.07
C CYS A 27 36.62 14.91 -27.98
N ALA A 28 36.29 16.19 -27.85
CA ALA A 28 37.14 17.11 -27.11
C ALA A 28 36.54 17.23 -25.74
N GLY A 29 36.76 16.22 -24.88
CA GLY A 29 36.33 16.21 -23.48
C GLY A 29 37.06 17.29 -22.73
N GLN A 30 36.33 18.31 -22.29
CA GLN A 30 36.73 19.13 -21.16
C GLN A 30 36.89 18.22 -19.95
N HIS A 31 38.14 18.07 -19.51
CA HIS A 31 38.44 17.53 -18.19
C HIS A 31 37.94 18.53 -17.15
N VAL A 32 36.64 18.41 -16.79
CA VAL A 32 36.16 18.93 -15.52
C VAL A 32 36.76 18.00 -14.47
N ILE A 33 37.70 18.54 -13.70
CA ILE A 33 38.17 17.89 -12.47
C ILE A 33 36.98 17.94 -11.54
N GLU A 34 36.05 16.96 -11.70
CA GLU A 34 35.07 16.63 -10.69
C GLU A 34 35.90 16.14 -9.50
N LYS A 35 35.91 16.93 -8.42
CA LYS A 35 36.48 16.50 -7.16
C LYS A 35 35.75 15.19 -6.84
N GLU A 36 36.46 14.10 -7.05
CA GLU A 36 36.07 12.79 -6.58
C GLU A 36 35.72 12.94 -5.11
N ALA A 37 34.43 12.99 -4.82
CA ALA A 37 33.93 12.91 -3.44
C ALA A 37 34.53 11.61 -2.92
N ALA A 38 35.50 11.74 -2.01
CA ALA A 38 36.17 10.60 -1.44
C ALA A 38 35.09 9.59 -1.01
N TYR A 39 35.07 8.44 -1.69
CA TYR A 39 34.25 7.31 -1.29
C TYR A 39 34.66 6.95 0.14
N VAL A 40 33.88 7.42 1.12
CA VAL A 40 33.99 6.97 2.51
C VAL A 40 33.25 5.62 2.52
N PRO A 41 33.98 4.50 2.64
CA PRO A 41 33.32 3.21 2.73
C PRO A 41 32.41 3.24 3.97
N PRO A 42 31.16 2.74 3.86
CA PRO A 42 30.24 2.71 4.98
C PRO A 42 30.93 2.01 6.15
N GLN A 43 30.90 2.68 7.32
CA GLN A 43 31.60 2.15 8.49
C GLN A 43 31.00 0.77 8.86
N PRO A 44 31.79 -0.19 9.35
CA PRO A 44 31.31 -1.55 9.67
C PRO A 44 30.11 -1.58 10.61
N GLN A 45 29.93 -0.54 11.42
CA GLN A 45 28.79 -0.37 12.33
C GLN A 45 27.48 -0.05 11.58
N SER A 46 27.54 0.78 10.52
CA SER A 46 26.36 1.10 9.71
C SER A 46 25.85 -0.10 8.89
N ILE A 47 26.75 -0.90 8.35
CA ILE A 47 26.40 -2.12 7.60
C ILE A 47 25.77 -3.17 8.54
N LYS A 48 26.31 -3.34 9.74
CA LYS A 48 25.78 -4.29 10.73
C LYS A 48 24.37 -3.88 11.19
N LYS A 49 24.16 -2.58 11.39
CA LYS A 49 22.91 -2.01 11.85
C LYS A 49 21.79 -2.13 10.79
N CYS A 50 22.02 -1.74 9.54
CA CYS A 50 21.07 -1.92 8.44
C CYS A 50 20.66 -3.40 8.26
N LYS A 51 21.54 -4.32 8.59
CA LYS A 51 21.25 -5.76 8.54
C LYS A 51 20.34 -6.20 9.67
N GLU A 52 20.62 -5.76 10.91
CA GLU A 52 19.79 -6.03 12.08
C GLU A 52 18.37 -5.44 11.94
N ASP A 53 18.25 -4.25 11.36
CA ASP A 53 16.98 -3.56 11.15
C ASP A 53 16.10 -4.27 10.11
N ASN A 54 16.72 -4.77 9.05
CA ASN A 54 16.04 -5.59 8.05
C ASN A 54 15.63 -6.96 8.62
N GLU A 55 16.44 -7.54 9.50
CA GLU A 55 16.13 -8.79 10.20
C GLU A 55 14.91 -8.65 11.13
N LEU A 56 14.76 -7.52 11.83
CA LEU A 56 13.59 -7.26 12.68
C LEU A 56 12.30 -7.15 11.86
N LEU A 57 12.34 -6.47 10.73
CA LEU A 57 11.18 -6.35 9.85
C LEU A 57 10.81 -7.71 9.24
N GLN A 58 11.81 -8.44 8.72
CA GLN A 58 11.63 -9.79 8.19
C GLN A 58 11.04 -10.74 9.25
N ARG A 59 11.55 -10.69 10.47
CA ARG A 59 11.01 -11.50 11.59
C ARG A 59 9.53 -11.18 11.84
N SER A 60 9.14 -9.92 11.78
CA SER A 60 7.74 -9.51 11.91
C SER A 60 6.86 -10.12 10.81
N GLU A 61 7.33 -10.12 9.57
CA GLU A 61 6.64 -10.71 8.43
C GLU A 61 6.51 -12.24 8.56
N GLU A 62 7.57 -12.91 8.98
CA GLU A 62 7.54 -14.34 9.27
C GLU A 62 6.51 -14.71 10.35
N LEU A 63 6.46 -13.93 11.43
CA LEU A 63 5.49 -14.09 12.52
C LEU A 63 4.06 -13.88 12.02
N LEU A 64 3.84 -12.91 11.13
CA LEU A 64 2.55 -12.67 10.49
C LEU A 64 2.12 -13.86 9.63
N GLN A 65 3.04 -14.40 8.81
CA GLN A 65 2.77 -15.58 7.97
C GLN A 65 2.43 -16.81 8.81
N GLN A 66 3.05 -16.97 9.99
CA GLN A 66 2.75 -18.04 10.95
C GLN A 66 1.43 -17.82 11.71
N GLY A 67 0.75 -16.69 11.52
CA GLY A 67 -0.46 -16.35 12.26
C GLY A 67 -0.22 -15.86 13.68
N ASN A 68 1.04 -15.55 14.03
CA ASN A 68 1.40 -15.05 15.35
C ASN A 68 1.28 -13.51 15.41
N TYR A 69 0.04 -13.03 15.31
CA TYR A 69 -0.28 -11.60 15.16
C TYR A 69 0.23 -10.74 16.33
N ARG A 70 0.15 -11.23 17.57
CA ARG A 70 0.59 -10.48 18.75
C ARG A 70 2.10 -10.29 18.76
N SER A 71 2.85 -11.32 18.42
CA SER A 71 4.31 -11.23 18.34
C SER A 71 4.75 -10.37 17.15
N ALA A 72 4.06 -10.46 16.01
CA ALA A 72 4.29 -9.58 14.87
C ALA A 72 4.03 -8.09 15.21
N LEU A 73 2.94 -7.80 15.94
CA LEU A 73 2.67 -6.44 16.43
C LEU A 73 3.78 -5.95 17.37
N ALA A 74 4.22 -6.78 18.34
CA ALA A 74 5.27 -6.42 19.27
C ALA A 74 6.60 -6.15 18.57
N ALA A 75 6.97 -6.95 17.56
CA ALA A 75 8.18 -6.74 16.77
C ALA A 75 8.15 -5.38 16.04
N ASN A 76 7.03 -5.04 15.37
CA ASN A 76 6.88 -3.73 14.72
C ASN A 76 6.84 -2.56 15.72
N GLN A 77 6.24 -2.74 16.90
CA GLN A 77 6.26 -1.72 17.95
C GLN A 77 7.66 -1.46 18.49
N ASN A 78 8.50 -2.49 18.59
CA ASN A 78 9.90 -2.34 18.99
C ASN A 78 10.69 -1.50 17.97
N ILE A 79 10.46 -1.70 16.66
CA ILE A 79 11.04 -0.86 15.61
C ILE A 79 10.62 0.61 15.81
N LEU A 80 9.32 0.86 16.04
CA LEU A 80 8.80 2.22 16.24
C LEU A 80 9.32 2.89 17.51
N SER A 81 9.64 2.13 18.56
CA SER A 81 10.10 2.63 19.85
C SER A 81 11.59 2.88 19.88
N SER A 82 12.33 2.40 18.91
CA SER A 82 13.76 2.62 18.82
C SER A 82 14.06 4.12 18.63
N PRO A 83 15.06 4.67 19.31
CA PRO A 83 15.53 6.04 19.10
C PRO A 83 16.21 6.21 17.73
N ASP A 84 16.45 5.12 17.05
CA ASP A 84 17.14 5.09 15.77
C ASP A 84 16.22 5.52 14.63
N ASP A 85 16.59 6.61 13.96
CA ASP A 85 15.80 7.16 12.84
C ASP A 85 16.10 6.47 11.49
N GLU A 86 17.14 5.65 11.43
CA GLU A 86 17.48 4.86 10.22
C GLU A 86 16.60 3.60 10.08
N LEU A 87 15.88 3.20 11.17
CA LEU A 87 14.99 2.05 11.13
C LEU A 87 13.83 2.25 10.16
N PRO A 88 13.36 1.20 9.48
CA PRO A 88 12.22 1.25 8.56
C PRO A 88 10.88 1.44 9.30
N LYS A 89 10.74 2.56 10.00
CA LYS A 89 9.57 2.88 10.84
C LYS A 89 8.30 3.06 10.03
N ASP A 90 8.41 3.48 8.79
CA ASP A 90 7.30 3.55 7.84
C ASP A 90 6.78 2.16 7.48
N ALA A 91 7.67 1.21 7.16
CA ALA A 91 7.31 -0.19 6.93
C ALA A 91 6.71 -0.83 8.19
N ALA A 92 7.23 -0.53 9.37
CA ALA A 92 6.68 -1.02 10.63
C ALA A 92 5.25 -0.49 10.87
N LEU A 93 4.96 0.77 10.58
CA LEU A 93 3.60 1.32 10.65
C LEU A 93 2.66 0.68 9.63
N TYR A 94 3.15 0.44 8.42
CA TYR A 94 2.40 -0.27 7.40
C TYR A 94 2.04 -1.68 7.85
N ASN A 95 3.01 -2.44 8.35
CA ASN A 95 2.80 -3.81 8.84
C ASN A 95 1.82 -3.85 10.01
N ILE A 96 1.88 -2.90 10.95
CA ILE A 96 0.89 -2.78 12.03
C ILE A 96 -0.52 -2.61 11.46
N GLY A 97 -0.70 -1.76 10.44
CA GLY A 97 -1.96 -1.60 9.75
C GLY A 97 -2.43 -2.92 9.15
N VAL A 98 -1.59 -3.59 8.38
CA VAL A 98 -1.89 -4.89 7.75
C VAL A 98 -2.25 -5.96 8.78
N ILE A 99 -1.52 -6.06 9.90
CA ILE A 99 -1.82 -7.01 10.96
C ILE A 99 -3.22 -6.80 11.52
N TYR A 100 -3.63 -5.54 11.76
CA TYR A 100 -4.97 -5.22 12.25
C TYR A 100 -6.09 -5.44 11.21
N THR A 101 -5.78 -5.54 9.92
CA THR A 101 -6.76 -5.85 8.87
C THR A 101 -6.89 -7.35 8.62
N HIS A 102 -5.94 -8.16 9.07
CA HIS A 102 -5.84 -9.56 8.68
C HIS A 102 -7.05 -10.37 9.18
N TYR A 103 -7.73 -11.08 8.26
CA TYR A 103 -9.00 -11.77 8.52
C TYR A 103 -8.94 -12.87 9.59
N LYS A 104 -7.79 -13.51 9.77
CA LYS A 104 -7.54 -14.52 10.81
C LYS A 104 -7.09 -13.93 12.13
N ASN A 105 -6.86 -12.62 12.22
CA ASN A 105 -6.41 -12.00 13.46
C ASN A 105 -7.61 -11.88 14.41
N PRO A 106 -7.61 -12.55 15.59
CA PRO A 106 -8.70 -12.41 16.55
C PRO A 106 -8.81 -10.99 17.12
N ASP A 107 -7.71 -10.23 17.11
CA ASP A 107 -7.66 -8.84 17.56
C ASP A 107 -7.82 -7.85 16.38
N ARG A 108 -8.45 -8.29 15.25
CA ARG A 108 -8.72 -7.45 14.07
C ARG A 108 -9.45 -6.17 14.47
N ASN A 109 -8.98 -5.04 13.94
CA ASN A 109 -9.55 -3.75 14.28
C ASN A 109 -9.24 -2.71 13.20
N TYR A 110 -10.22 -2.41 12.37
CA TYR A 110 -10.07 -1.47 11.25
C TYR A 110 -9.72 -0.06 11.71
N LYS A 111 -10.30 0.42 12.82
CA LYS A 111 -9.97 1.74 13.39
C LYS A 111 -8.51 1.85 13.83
N LYS A 112 -7.93 0.77 14.38
CA LYS A 112 -6.50 0.74 14.72
C LYS A 112 -5.63 0.68 13.46
N ALA A 113 -6.04 -0.06 12.43
CA ALA A 113 -5.36 -0.10 11.15
C ALA A 113 -5.31 1.28 10.48
N ILE A 114 -6.47 1.94 10.36
CA ILE A 114 -6.58 3.30 9.78
C ILE A 114 -5.68 4.28 10.54
N ARG A 115 -5.63 4.22 11.87
CA ARG A 115 -4.74 5.08 12.67
C ARG A 115 -3.27 4.83 12.36
N ALA A 116 -2.85 3.57 12.22
CA ALA A 116 -1.47 3.24 11.86
C ALA A 116 -1.11 3.77 10.47
N PHE A 117 -1.97 3.58 9.50
CA PHE A 117 -1.82 4.06 8.14
C PHE A 117 -1.79 5.60 8.05
N LYS A 118 -2.71 6.29 8.73
CA LYS A 118 -2.70 7.78 8.80
C LYS A 118 -1.43 8.30 9.46
N LYS A 119 -0.92 7.61 10.50
CA LYS A 119 0.35 7.96 11.14
C LYS A 119 1.54 7.78 10.21
N LEU A 120 1.54 6.76 9.34
CA LEU A 120 2.56 6.56 8.31
C LEU A 120 2.59 7.76 7.36
N ILE A 121 1.44 8.13 6.76
CA ILE A 121 1.34 9.24 5.82
C ILE A 121 1.82 10.56 6.46
N TYR A 122 1.43 10.80 7.71
CA TYR A 122 1.79 12.03 8.41
C TYR A 122 3.27 12.10 8.75
N LYS A 123 3.87 11.00 9.25
CA LYS A 123 5.25 11.01 9.73
C LYS A 123 6.29 10.77 8.63
N TYR A 124 5.92 10.05 7.59
CA TYR A 124 6.84 9.61 6.53
C TYR A 124 6.28 9.95 5.14
N PRO A 125 6.10 11.25 4.82
CA PRO A 125 5.47 11.67 3.55
C PRO A 125 6.28 11.30 2.30
N ALA A 126 7.56 10.97 2.45
CA ALA A 126 8.42 10.49 1.36
C ALA A 126 8.48 8.95 1.25
N SER A 127 7.73 8.21 2.06
CA SER A 127 7.72 6.75 2.00
C SER A 127 7.13 6.24 0.67
N PRO A 128 7.73 5.22 0.05
CA PRO A 128 7.17 4.58 -1.15
C PRO A 128 5.84 3.87 -0.88
N LEU A 129 5.47 3.67 0.39
CA LEU A 129 4.23 2.99 0.80
C LEU A 129 3.00 3.91 0.83
N ILE A 130 3.16 5.21 0.57
CA ILE A 130 2.08 6.21 0.69
C ILE A 130 0.86 5.87 -0.17
N GLU A 131 1.06 5.59 -1.45
CA GLU A 131 -0.06 5.36 -2.36
C GLU A 131 -0.84 4.09 -1.99
N GLN A 132 -0.13 3.03 -1.66
CA GLN A 132 -0.76 1.79 -1.18
C GLN A 132 -1.48 2.00 0.16
N THR A 133 -0.92 2.80 1.04
CA THR A 133 -1.51 3.15 2.33
C THR A 133 -2.82 3.94 2.19
N LYS A 134 -2.90 4.86 1.22
CA LYS A 134 -4.15 5.60 0.90
C LYS A 134 -5.27 4.65 0.46
N VAL A 135 -4.95 3.70 -0.42
CA VAL A 135 -5.92 2.69 -0.87
C VAL A 135 -6.46 1.87 0.30
N TRP A 136 -5.59 1.47 1.25
CA TRP A 136 -6.02 0.79 2.46
C TRP A 136 -6.97 1.63 3.30
N ILE A 137 -6.64 2.89 3.55
CA ILE A 137 -7.48 3.79 4.35
C ILE A 137 -8.86 3.93 3.72
N GLU A 138 -8.93 4.25 2.42
CA GLU A 138 -10.20 4.41 1.69
C GLU A 138 -11.06 3.13 1.75
N THR A 139 -10.42 1.98 1.53
CA THR A 139 -11.11 0.68 1.58
C THR A 139 -11.67 0.40 2.97
N LEU A 140 -10.89 0.61 4.02
CA LEU A 140 -11.31 0.35 5.39
C LEU A 140 -12.40 1.32 5.87
N GLU A 141 -12.30 2.60 5.53
CA GLU A 141 -13.33 3.60 5.83
C GLU A 141 -14.66 3.24 5.13
N LYS A 142 -14.59 2.72 3.90
CA LYS A 142 -15.78 2.24 3.20
C LYS A 142 -16.39 1.00 3.87
N ILE A 143 -15.57 0.07 4.34
CA ILE A 143 -16.03 -1.10 5.09
C ILE A 143 -16.75 -0.68 6.38
N GLU A 144 -16.14 0.21 7.19
CA GLU A 144 -16.76 0.73 8.42
C GLU A 144 -18.11 1.41 8.15
N ASN A 145 -18.21 2.20 7.08
CA ASN A 145 -19.45 2.85 6.68
C ASN A 145 -20.53 1.82 6.27
N LEU A 146 -20.15 0.78 5.53
CA LEU A 146 -21.07 -0.27 5.13
C LEU A 146 -21.56 -1.10 6.33
N GLU A 147 -20.67 -1.44 7.26
CA GLU A 147 -21.03 -2.13 8.51
C GLU A 147 -22.05 -1.32 9.31
N SER A 148 -21.81 -0.03 9.52
CA SER A 148 -22.74 0.87 10.21
C SER A 148 -24.09 1.02 9.49
N THR A 149 -24.07 1.05 8.15
CA THR A 149 -25.32 1.10 7.36
C THR A 149 -26.10 -0.20 7.49
N ASN A 150 -25.42 -1.34 7.45
CA ASN A 150 -26.06 -2.64 7.65
C ASN A 150 -26.72 -2.75 9.04
N GLU A 151 -26.02 -2.37 10.11
CA GLU A 151 -26.59 -2.34 11.46
C GLU A 151 -27.87 -1.47 11.51
N SER A 152 -27.84 -0.30 10.88
CA SER A 152 -29.03 0.58 10.81
C SER A 152 -30.17 -0.05 10.01
N LEU A 153 -29.88 -0.76 8.93
CA LEU A 153 -30.89 -1.45 8.13
C LEU A 153 -31.49 -2.63 8.90
N GLU A 154 -30.71 -3.39 9.66
CA GLU A 154 -31.19 -4.48 10.51
C GLU A 154 -32.18 -3.97 11.55
N VAL A 155 -31.87 -2.87 12.25
CA VAL A 155 -32.79 -2.24 13.21
C VAL A 155 -34.09 -1.78 12.53
N ASN A 156 -34.00 -1.21 11.33
CA ASN A 156 -35.19 -0.80 10.58
C ASN A 156 -36.05 -2.00 10.15
N ILE A 157 -35.43 -3.10 9.74
CA ILE A 157 -36.16 -4.34 9.40
C ILE A 157 -36.90 -4.86 10.61
N GLU A 158 -36.26 -4.96 11.77
CA GLU A 158 -36.92 -5.41 13.02
C GLU A 158 -38.12 -4.54 13.38
N CYS A 159 -38.00 -3.21 13.28
CA CYS A 159 -39.10 -2.27 13.53
C CYS A 159 -40.27 -2.46 12.54
N LEU A 160 -39.96 -2.71 11.25
CA LEU A 160 -40.99 -2.97 10.25
C LEU A 160 -41.69 -4.31 10.46
N GLU A 161 -40.99 -5.34 10.85
CA GLU A 161 -41.52 -6.65 11.18
C GLU A 161 -42.51 -6.57 12.38
N GLU A 162 -42.14 -5.84 13.43
CA GLU A 162 -43.01 -5.56 14.56
C GLU A 162 -44.29 -4.80 14.15
N THR A 163 -44.13 -3.80 13.29
CA THR A 163 -45.25 -3.02 12.76
C THR A 163 -46.23 -3.90 11.95
N ILE A 164 -45.68 -4.76 11.07
CA ILE A 164 -46.49 -5.71 10.28
C ILE A 164 -47.26 -6.67 11.21
N GLU A 165 -46.63 -7.18 12.25
CA GLU A 165 -47.27 -8.09 13.19
C GLU A 165 -48.41 -7.40 13.96
N ASN A 166 -48.21 -6.15 14.38
CA ASN A 166 -49.25 -5.34 15.03
C ASN A 166 -50.44 -5.06 14.09
N LEU A 167 -50.17 -4.75 12.81
CA LEU A 167 -51.21 -4.55 11.80
C LEU A 167 -52.05 -5.83 11.57
N LYS A 168 -51.39 -6.99 11.50
CA LYS A 168 -52.08 -8.28 11.36
C LYS A 168 -53.01 -8.56 12.55
N LYS A 169 -52.62 -8.24 13.80
CA LYS A 169 -53.47 -8.37 14.97
C LYS A 169 -54.71 -7.49 14.87
N VAL A 170 -54.50 -6.21 14.49
CA VAL A 170 -55.62 -5.27 14.31
C VAL A 170 -56.58 -5.77 13.22
N ASP A 171 -56.09 -6.27 12.12
CA ASP A 171 -56.91 -6.81 11.02
C ASP A 171 -57.72 -8.02 11.47
N THR A 172 -57.10 -8.95 12.22
CA THR A 172 -57.80 -10.10 12.83
C THR A 172 -58.88 -9.68 13.80
N ASP A 173 -58.64 -8.68 14.65
CA ASP A 173 -59.61 -8.16 15.61
C ASP A 173 -60.80 -7.49 14.92
N ILE A 174 -60.57 -6.79 13.83
CA ILE A 174 -61.61 -6.19 12.99
C ILE A 174 -62.46 -7.29 12.35
N GLU A 175 -61.85 -8.31 11.75
CA GLU A 175 -62.56 -9.44 11.16
C GLU A 175 -63.48 -10.18 12.16
N GLN A 176 -63.00 -10.35 13.40
CA GLN A 176 -63.81 -10.95 14.46
C GLN A 176 -65.02 -10.11 14.78
N LYS A 177 -64.91 -8.80 14.99
CA LYS A 177 -65.98 -7.88 15.28
C LYS A 177 -67.02 -7.77 14.16
N ILE A 178 -66.65 -7.99 12.93
CA ILE A 178 -67.61 -7.98 11.80
C ILE A 178 -68.48 -9.26 11.79
N LYS A 179 -68.00 -10.36 12.35
CA LYS A 179 -68.70 -11.66 12.37
C LYS A 179 -69.62 -11.81 13.56
N GLU A 180 -69.57 -10.97 14.59
CA GLU A 180 -70.48 -10.86 15.72
C GLU A 180 -71.66 -10.02 15.37
#